data_b13e62566a73e9c6f0c2176fc34943b9
#
_entry.id   b13e62566a73e9c6f0c2176fc34943b9
#
_cell.length_a   1.000
_cell.length_b   1.000
_cell.length_c   1.000
_cell.angle_alpha   90.00
_cell.angle_beta   90.00
_cell.angle_gamma   90.00
#
_symmetry.space_group_name_H-M   'P 1'
#
loop_
_entity.id
_entity.type
_entity.pdbx_description
1 polymer ?
#
loop_
_entity_poly.entity_id
_entity_poly.type
_entity_poly.pdbx_seq_one_letter_code
_entity_poly.pdbx_strand_id
1 'polypeptide(L)'
;MASRQPGYFVLSFDTELAWGYFDKEEMRRELFSPDGSRERAAIRKLLALCDEFQVPATWAIVGHLAMSHDRCGEDCPVHSWRGRYSSYDEIRGGRHPLWYGRDVVETLVAAEDRHEIAFHGFSHRPFDEASMGRHEADTEIRLWLSAFADLGPTPRSVVFPRNVVGHLDVLQDHGFVAYRSVCPEPYGSGVMRLAAKYADQLLGFTVPPAHVIAPGYSPAMVDVPASVEMFGFNRQLERRLDTNGLHRLRMRRVVRAVRRAGRTGGTVHLWAHPWEFRDDKDFDKLRFVLEVVAAERDAGRLETMTMAQRAELALAEAEHPPSHPA
;
A
#
# COMPACT_ATOMS: atom_id res chain seq x y z
N MET A 1 -18.09 -7.17 -32.72
CA MET A 1 -16.79 -7.12 -32.02
C MET A 1 -17.07 -7.37 -30.55
N ALA A 2 -16.58 -8.46 -29.99
CA ALA A 2 -16.70 -8.69 -28.55
C ALA A 2 -16.06 -7.51 -27.83
N SER A 3 -16.76 -6.88 -26.89
CA SER A 3 -16.22 -5.79 -26.08
C SER A 3 -15.08 -6.37 -25.25
N ARG A 4 -13.87 -5.87 -25.53
CA ARG A 4 -12.68 -6.29 -24.80
C ARG A 4 -12.77 -5.75 -23.38
N GLN A 5 -12.55 -6.59 -22.38
CA GLN A 5 -12.46 -6.13 -20.99
C GLN A 5 -11.31 -5.12 -20.85
N PRO A 6 -11.54 -3.98 -20.20
CA PRO A 6 -10.48 -3.00 -19.92
C PRO A 6 -9.42 -3.61 -19.00
N GLY A 7 -8.25 -3.00 -18.97
CA GLY A 7 -7.30 -3.25 -17.89
C GLY A 7 -7.66 -2.45 -16.65
N TYR A 8 -7.05 -2.77 -15.52
CA TYR A 8 -7.31 -2.11 -14.25
C TYR A 8 -6.02 -1.57 -13.64
N PHE A 9 -6.10 -0.41 -13.01
CA PHE A 9 -5.01 0.18 -12.25
C PHE A 9 -5.44 0.42 -10.80
N VAL A 10 -4.64 -0.11 -9.88
CA VAL A 10 -4.80 0.07 -8.44
C VAL A 10 -3.56 0.77 -7.90
N LEU A 11 -3.76 1.74 -7.01
CA LEU A 11 -2.70 2.45 -6.31
C LEU A 11 -2.94 2.32 -4.81
N SER A 12 -1.92 1.90 -4.05
CA SER A 12 -2.01 1.86 -2.60
C SER A 12 -0.81 2.51 -1.92
N PHE A 13 -1.06 3.11 -0.75
CA PHE A 13 -0.05 3.73 0.08
C PHE A 13 -0.06 3.13 1.48
N ASP A 14 1.10 2.63 1.93
CA ASP A 14 1.31 2.14 3.27
C ASP A 14 1.58 3.34 4.18
N THR A 15 0.52 3.81 4.84
CA THR A 15 0.52 5.03 5.65
C THR A 15 0.82 4.68 7.10
N GLU A 16 2.09 4.64 7.42
CA GLU A 16 2.60 4.10 8.68
C GLU A 16 3.48 5.07 9.49
N LEU A 17 3.88 6.24 8.92
CA LEU A 17 4.92 7.10 9.49
C LEU A 17 6.13 6.27 9.92
N ALA A 18 6.52 6.28 11.21
CA ALA A 18 7.68 5.50 11.68
C ALA A 18 7.33 4.07 12.14
N TRP A 19 6.05 3.65 12.10
CA TRP A 19 5.63 2.36 12.63
C TRP A 19 6.29 1.16 11.95
N GLY A 20 6.60 1.23 10.65
CA GLY A 20 7.33 0.18 9.94
C GLY A 20 8.75 -0.08 10.47
N TYR A 21 9.27 0.87 11.24
CA TYR A 21 10.63 0.87 11.80
C TYR A 21 10.66 0.93 13.33
N PHE A 22 9.60 0.47 14.01
CA PHE A 22 9.51 0.51 15.46
C PHE A 22 10.69 -0.21 16.17
N ASP A 23 11.26 -1.22 15.52
CA ASP A 23 12.36 -2.06 15.98
C ASP A 23 13.74 -1.66 15.43
N LYS A 24 13.85 -0.54 14.67
CA LYS A 24 15.06 -0.14 13.94
C LYS A 24 15.38 1.35 14.15
N GLU A 25 15.85 1.71 15.34
CA GLU A 25 16.06 3.10 15.75
C GLU A 25 16.99 3.89 14.82
N GLU A 26 18.15 3.32 14.44
CA GLU A 26 19.10 3.99 13.55
C GLU A 26 18.49 4.34 12.21
N MET A 27 17.71 3.39 11.63
CA MET A 27 17.01 3.62 10.38
C MET A 27 15.93 4.69 10.54
N ARG A 28 15.19 4.73 11.66
CA ARG A 28 14.21 5.79 11.91
C ARG A 28 14.86 7.16 11.86
N ARG A 29 15.98 7.35 12.56
CA ARG A 29 16.73 8.62 12.58
C ARG A 29 17.24 9.05 11.20
N GLU A 30 17.61 8.10 10.34
CA GLU A 30 18.06 8.38 8.97
C GLU A 30 16.90 8.68 8.02
N LEU A 31 15.80 7.94 8.15
CA LEU A 31 14.73 7.91 7.16
C LEU A 31 13.70 9.03 7.35
N PHE A 32 13.39 9.41 8.58
CA PHE A 32 12.29 10.31 8.91
C PHE A 32 12.77 11.69 9.34
N SER A 33 11.90 12.70 9.12
CA SER A 33 12.14 14.02 9.71
C SER A 33 11.90 13.97 11.22
N PRO A 34 12.64 14.77 12.03
CA PRO A 34 12.52 14.70 13.48
C PRO A 34 11.12 15.02 14.03
N ASP A 35 10.39 15.85 13.31
CA ASP A 35 9.05 16.35 13.67
C ASP A 35 7.90 15.78 12.83
N GLY A 36 8.19 14.85 11.90
CA GLY A 36 7.20 14.25 11.01
C GLY A 36 6.56 15.22 10.00
N SER A 37 7.09 16.42 9.87
CA SER A 37 6.51 17.48 8.99
C SER A 37 6.65 17.12 7.51
N ARG A 38 7.79 16.56 7.10
CA ARG A 38 8.02 16.12 5.74
C ARG A 38 7.07 15.00 5.33
N GLU A 39 6.87 14.00 6.18
CA GLU A 39 5.99 12.85 5.94
C GLU A 39 4.54 13.33 5.79
N ARG A 40 4.11 14.26 6.64
CA ARG A 40 2.76 14.88 6.56
C ARG A 40 2.58 15.69 5.30
N ALA A 41 3.59 16.46 4.91
CA ALA A 41 3.57 17.21 3.66
C ALA A 41 3.51 16.27 2.45
N ALA A 42 4.23 15.16 2.49
CA ALA A 42 4.21 14.14 1.44
C ALA A 42 2.81 13.54 1.28
N ILE A 43 2.15 13.15 2.37
CA ILE A 43 0.78 12.59 2.32
C ILE A 43 -0.20 13.59 1.68
N ARG A 44 -0.20 14.85 2.12
CA ARG A 44 -1.06 15.88 1.52
C ARG A 44 -0.78 16.09 0.03
N LYS A 45 0.49 16.11 -0.37
CA LYS A 45 0.87 16.28 -1.78
C LYS A 45 0.50 15.07 -2.63
N LEU A 46 0.61 13.85 -2.09
CA LEU A 46 0.18 12.62 -2.76
C LEU A 46 -1.34 12.59 -2.94
N LEU A 47 -2.10 12.95 -1.91
CA LEU A 47 -3.56 13.05 -1.99
C LEU A 47 -3.97 14.03 -3.09
N ALA A 48 -3.40 15.25 -3.09
CA ALA A 48 -3.66 16.24 -4.12
C ALA A 48 -3.27 15.77 -5.53
N LEU A 49 -2.20 14.99 -5.65
CA LEU A 49 -1.77 14.43 -6.94
C LEU A 49 -2.75 13.34 -7.43
N CYS A 50 -3.25 12.49 -6.56
CA CYS A 50 -4.28 11.52 -6.89
C CYS A 50 -5.59 12.21 -7.34
N ASP A 51 -6.00 13.25 -6.62
CA ASP A 51 -7.17 14.06 -6.97
C ASP A 51 -7.00 14.77 -8.33
N GLU A 52 -5.83 15.36 -8.59
CA GLU A 52 -5.52 16.04 -9.86
C GLU A 52 -5.71 15.12 -11.08
N PHE A 53 -5.29 13.86 -10.96
CA PHE A 53 -5.43 12.87 -12.04
C PHE A 53 -6.72 12.04 -11.94
N GLN A 54 -7.55 12.28 -10.93
CA GLN A 54 -8.77 11.50 -10.68
C GLN A 54 -8.49 9.99 -10.60
N VAL A 55 -7.41 9.63 -9.91
CA VAL A 55 -7.02 8.25 -9.65
C VAL A 55 -7.29 7.94 -8.19
N PRO A 56 -8.29 7.11 -7.87
CA PRO A 56 -8.54 6.68 -6.51
C PRO A 56 -7.34 5.89 -5.98
N ALA A 57 -7.06 6.05 -4.70
CA ALA A 57 -6.00 5.33 -4.02
C ALA A 57 -6.53 4.64 -2.75
N THR A 58 -5.92 3.52 -2.39
CA THR A 58 -6.13 2.83 -1.12
C THR A 58 -5.07 3.29 -0.13
N TRP A 59 -5.49 3.96 0.94
CA TRP A 59 -4.63 4.42 2.03
C TRP A 59 -4.70 3.43 3.18
N ALA A 60 -3.71 2.56 3.26
CA ALA A 60 -3.62 1.55 4.31
C ALA A 60 -2.95 2.17 5.54
N ILE A 61 -3.71 2.38 6.60
CA ILE A 61 -3.31 3.19 7.74
C ILE A 61 -3.04 2.32 8.96
N VAL A 62 -1.90 2.53 9.63
CA VAL A 62 -1.63 1.95 10.95
C VAL A 62 -2.59 2.57 11.97
N GLY A 63 -3.36 1.73 12.65
CA GLY A 63 -4.47 2.19 13.51
C GLY A 63 -4.04 3.10 14.64
N HIS A 64 -2.86 2.86 15.22
CA HIS A 64 -2.35 3.69 16.30
C HIS A 64 -2.13 5.16 15.90
N LEU A 65 -1.98 5.47 14.61
CA LEU A 65 -1.90 6.86 14.14
C LEU A 65 -3.18 7.66 14.43
N ALA A 66 -4.34 6.99 14.50
CA ALA A 66 -5.62 7.63 14.84
C ALA A 66 -5.77 7.92 16.34
N MET A 67 -4.89 7.35 17.18
CA MET A 67 -4.95 7.55 18.63
C MET A 67 -4.48 8.93 19.05
N SER A 68 -5.07 9.47 20.11
CA SER A 68 -4.45 10.51 20.92
C SER A 68 -3.63 9.86 22.04
N HIS A 69 -2.61 10.55 22.53
CA HIS A 69 -1.65 10.02 23.53
C HIS A 69 -2.32 9.54 24.84
N ASP A 70 -3.49 10.04 25.17
CA ASP A 70 -4.28 9.73 26.37
C ASP A 70 -5.19 8.50 26.18
N ARG A 71 -5.31 7.97 24.94
CA ARG A 71 -6.22 6.86 24.61
C ARG A 71 -5.54 5.50 24.46
N CYS A 72 -4.20 5.44 24.55
CA CYS A 72 -3.48 4.17 24.49
C CYS A 72 -3.68 3.40 25.81
N GLY A 73 -4.73 2.60 25.87
CA GLY A 73 -5.14 1.81 27.05
C GLY A 73 -4.18 0.69 27.42
N GLU A 74 -4.49 -0.04 28.51
CA GLU A 74 -3.68 -1.16 29.00
C GLU A 74 -3.59 -2.33 28.01
N ASP A 75 -4.63 -2.53 27.19
CA ASP A 75 -4.70 -3.58 26.17
C ASP A 75 -3.88 -3.28 24.90
N CYS A 76 -3.20 -2.14 24.84
CA CYS A 76 -2.41 -1.77 23.68
C CYS A 76 -1.22 -2.74 23.48
N PRO A 77 -1.10 -3.40 22.31
CA PRO A 77 -0.02 -4.35 22.03
C PRO A 77 1.39 -3.81 22.23
N VAL A 78 1.53 -2.49 22.15
CA VAL A 78 2.80 -1.77 22.39
C VAL A 78 3.34 -2.00 23.81
N HIS A 79 2.51 -2.33 24.78
CA HIS A 79 2.98 -2.64 26.14
C HIS A 79 3.94 -3.84 26.20
N SER A 80 3.79 -4.80 25.30
CA SER A 80 4.70 -5.94 25.17
C SER A 80 6.11 -5.55 24.70
N TRP A 81 6.30 -4.30 24.26
CA TRP A 81 7.57 -3.78 23.75
C TRP A 81 8.45 -3.16 24.84
N ARG A 82 7.91 -3.01 26.05
CA ARG A 82 8.60 -2.44 27.20
C ARG A 82 9.95 -3.13 27.44
N GLY A 83 11.03 -2.36 27.50
CA GLY A 83 12.38 -2.89 27.67
C GLY A 83 12.94 -3.68 26.47
N ARG A 84 12.17 -3.79 25.37
CA ARG A 84 12.58 -4.51 24.16
C ARG A 84 12.94 -3.57 23.01
N TYR A 85 12.18 -2.49 22.81
CA TYR A 85 12.39 -1.52 21.75
C TYR A 85 12.43 -0.10 22.30
N SER A 86 13.39 0.71 21.84
CA SER A 86 13.51 2.13 22.22
C SER A 86 12.27 2.97 21.84
N SER A 87 11.54 2.57 20.78
CA SER A 87 10.30 3.19 20.38
C SER A 87 9.20 3.13 21.44
N TYR A 88 9.27 2.17 22.38
CA TYR A 88 8.26 2.04 23.44
C TYR A 88 8.13 3.32 24.26
N ASP A 89 9.26 3.89 24.72
CA ASP A 89 9.25 5.09 25.57
C ASP A 89 8.80 6.32 24.77
N GLU A 90 9.17 6.42 23.50
CA GLU A 90 8.73 7.47 22.59
C GLU A 90 7.20 7.44 22.37
N ILE A 91 6.63 6.24 22.15
CA ILE A 91 5.19 6.02 21.97
C ILE A 91 4.45 6.30 23.29
N ARG A 92 4.94 5.78 24.40
CA ARG A 92 4.32 5.97 25.74
C ARG A 92 4.45 7.39 26.25
N GLY A 93 5.45 8.15 25.79
CA GLY A 93 5.57 9.59 26.03
C GLY A 93 4.45 10.40 25.34
N GLY A 94 3.78 9.80 24.37
CA GLY A 94 2.49 10.25 23.83
C GLY A 94 2.51 11.51 22.98
N ARG A 95 3.66 12.01 22.60
CA ARG A 95 3.76 13.31 21.88
C ARG A 95 4.66 13.29 20.64
N HIS A 96 5.30 12.18 20.36
CA HIS A 96 6.22 12.14 19.24
C HIS A 96 5.42 12.06 17.92
N PRO A 97 5.57 13.05 17.02
CA PRO A 97 4.73 13.19 15.83
C PRO A 97 4.87 12.06 14.80
N LEU A 98 5.89 11.22 14.93
CA LEU A 98 6.07 10.03 14.07
C LEU A 98 5.25 8.81 14.52
N TRP A 99 4.72 8.82 15.75
CA TRP A 99 3.91 7.73 16.31
C TRP A 99 2.42 8.07 16.41
N TYR A 100 2.09 9.37 16.37
CA TYR A 100 0.73 9.89 16.44
C TYR A 100 0.48 10.78 15.24
N GLY A 101 -0.55 10.50 14.47
CA GLY A 101 -0.83 11.16 13.20
C GLY A 101 -2.32 11.40 12.97
N ARG A 102 -3.08 11.71 14.02
CA ARG A 102 -4.53 11.97 13.94
C ARG A 102 -4.87 13.00 12.86
N ASP A 103 -4.07 14.04 12.73
CA ASP A 103 -4.18 15.07 11.70
C ASP A 103 -4.06 14.52 10.27
N VAL A 104 -3.18 13.52 10.08
CA VAL A 104 -3.02 12.80 8.80
C VAL A 104 -4.25 11.95 8.53
N VAL A 105 -4.69 11.19 9.54
CA VAL A 105 -5.85 10.31 9.42
C VAL A 105 -7.09 11.11 9.06
N GLU A 106 -7.37 12.21 9.77
CA GLU A 106 -8.49 13.10 9.48
C GLU A 106 -8.44 13.70 8.07
N THR A 107 -7.23 14.04 7.60
CA THR A 107 -7.04 14.54 6.22
C THR A 107 -7.42 13.49 5.18
N LEU A 108 -7.05 12.22 5.41
CA LEU A 108 -7.34 11.12 4.49
C LEU A 108 -8.81 10.70 4.56
N VAL A 109 -9.38 10.64 5.76
CA VAL A 109 -10.81 10.33 5.96
C VAL A 109 -11.70 11.38 5.33
N ALA A 110 -11.34 12.66 5.38
CA ALA A 110 -12.09 13.72 4.69
C ALA A 110 -12.15 13.56 3.16
N ALA A 111 -11.38 12.63 2.60
CA ALA A 111 -11.35 12.31 1.17
C ALA A 111 -11.85 10.88 0.85
N GLU A 112 -12.55 10.22 1.80
CA GLU A 112 -13.01 8.83 1.66
C GLU A 112 -14.08 8.64 0.56
N ASP A 113 -14.73 9.71 0.12
CA ASP A 113 -15.64 9.70 -1.02
C ASP A 113 -14.92 9.40 -2.35
N ARG A 114 -13.62 9.66 -2.43
CA ARG A 114 -12.77 9.46 -3.62
C ARG A 114 -11.71 8.39 -3.43
N HIS A 115 -11.35 8.09 -2.18
CA HIS A 115 -10.26 7.19 -1.82
C HIS A 115 -10.73 6.15 -0.81
N GLU A 116 -9.99 5.07 -0.68
CA GLU A 116 -10.28 4.02 0.30
C GLU A 116 -9.37 4.18 1.52
N ILE A 117 -9.94 4.05 2.72
CA ILE A 117 -9.21 3.86 3.97
C ILE A 117 -9.15 2.37 4.24
N ALA A 118 -7.93 1.81 4.33
CA ALA A 118 -7.70 0.39 4.51
C ALA A 118 -6.92 0.11 5.81
N PHE A 119 -7.01 -1.13 6.26
CA PHE A 119 -6.33 -1.64 7.45
C PHE A 119 -4.85 -1.93 7.16
N HIS A 120 -3.95 -1.48 8.08
CA HIS A 120 -2.51 -1.78 8.05
C HIS A 120 -1.96 -2.24 9.41
N GLY A 121 -2.75 -3.06 10.13
CA GLY A 121 -2.49 -3.38 11.53
C GLY A 121 -2.79 -2.20 12.46
N PHE A 122 -2.99 -2.48 13.73
CA PHE A 122 -3.08 -1.42 14.75
C PHE A 122 -1.69 -0.95 15.18
N SER A 123 -0.78 -1.89 15.47
CA SER A 123 0.57 -1.65 15.96
C SER A 123 1.68 -1.99 14.94
N HIS A 124 1.31 -2.23 13.68
CA HIS A 124 2.21 -2.66 12.61
C HIS A 124 2.96 -3.99 12.91
N ARG A 125 2.40 -4.87 13.75
CA ARG A 125 2.94 -6.22 13.95
C ARG A 125 2.65 -7.08 12.71
N PRO A 126 3.63 -7.88 12.22
CA PRO A 126 3.38 -8.86 11.17
C PRO A 126 2.30 -9.87 11.57
N PHE A 127 1.42 -10.22 10.64
CA PHE A 127 0.35 -11.20 10.84
C PHE A 127 0.85 -12.65 10.62
N ASP A 128 2.06 -12.94 11.06
CA ASP A 128 2.69 -14.24 10.96
C ASP A 128 2.06 -15.22 11.95
N GLU A 129 1.37 -16.24 11.45
CA GLU A 129 0.67 -17.25 12.27
C GLU A 129 1.60 -18.06 13.19
N ALA A 130 2.92 -18.05 12.93
CA ALA A 130 3.89 -18.67 13.82
C ALA A 130 4.22 -17.81 15.05
N SER A 131 4.04 -16.49 14.97
CA SER A 131 4.42 -15.53 16.01
C SER A 131 3.25 -14.70 16.56
N MET A 132 2.09 -14.72 15.90
CA MET A 132 0.85 -14.06 16.33
C MET A 132 -0.27 -15.07 16.42
N GLY A 133 -0.88 -15.21 17.59
CA GLY A 133 -2.06 -16.08 17.76
C GLY A 133 -3.34 -15.43 17.20
N ARG A 134 -4.36 -16.25 16.92
CA ARG A 134 -5.67 -15.79 16.41
C ARG A 134 -6.28 -14.67 17.28
N HIS A 135 -6.18 -14.78 18.61
CA HIS A 135 -6.70 -13.77 19.54
C HIS A 135 -5.95 -12.44 19.44
N GLU A 136 -4.64 -12.48 19.21
CA GLU A 136 -3.84 -11.26 19.03
C GLU A 136 -4.19 -10.58 17.71
N ALA A 137 -4.41 -11.34 16.63
CA ALA A 137 -4.86 -10.82 15.34
C ALA A 137 -6.24 -10.15 15.47
N ASP A 138 -7.19 -10.79 16.16
CA ASP A 138 -8.50 -10.21 16.47
C ASP A 138 -8.38 -8.92 17.31
N THR A 139 -7.45 -8.88 18.25
CA THR A 139 -7.18 -7.68 19.07
C THR A 139 -6.64 -6.53 18.23
N GLU A 140 -5.68 -6.76 17.33
CA GLU A 140 -5.17 -5.76 16.40
C GLU A 140 -6.31 -5.15 15.56
N ILE A 141 -7.22 -5.99 15.06
CA ILE A 141 -8.36 -5.53 14.24
C ILE A 141 -9.35 -4.70 15.10
N ARG A 142 -9.76 -5.21 16.26
CA ARG A 142 -10.70 -4.50 17.13
C ARG A 142 -10.16 -3.16 17.63
N LEU A 143 -8.88 -3.08 17.96
CA LEU A 143 -8.26 -1.83 18.39
C LEU A 143 -8.21 -0.84 17.22
N TRP A 144 -7.93 -1.29 15.99
CA TRP A 144 -7.98 -0.44 14.81
C TRP A 144 -9.40 0.12 14.59
N LEU A 145 -10.41 -0.74 14.60
CA LEU A 145 -11.82 -0.34 14.45
C LEU A 145 -12.24 0.64 15.55
N SER A 146 -11.82 0.40 16.78
CA SER A 146 -12.08 1.31 17.92
C SER A 146 -11.40 2.68 17.74
N ALA A 147 -10.17 2.70 17.22
CA ALA A 147 -9.43 3.96 16.98
C ALA A 147 -10.08 4.81 15.89
N PHE A 148 -10.80 4.19 14.94
CA PHE A 148 -11.49 4.85 13.85
C PHE A 148 -12.99 5.05 14.09
N ALA A 149 -13.54 4.62 15.22
CA ALA A 149 -14.98 4.63 15.46
C ALA A 149 -15.63 6.02 15.40
N ASP A 150 -14.90 7.07 15.78
CA ASP A 150 -15.36 8.47 15.73
C ASP A 150 -15.03 9.17 14.41
N LEU A 151 -14.33 8.49 13.49
CA LEU A 151 -13.92 9.00 12.20
C LEU A 151 -14.82 8.52 11.05
N GLY A 152 -15.52 7.41 11.21
CA GLY A 152 -16.53 6.90 10.30
C GLY A 152 -16.13 5.75 9.37
N PRO A 153 -14.92 5.70 8.77
CA PRO A 153 -14.65 4.68 7.75
C PRO A 153 -14.60 3.26 8.33
N THR A 154 -15.20 2.33 7.61
CA THR A 154 -15.08 0.89 7.85
C THR A 154 -14.17 0.29 6.79
N PRO A 155 -13.01 -0.27 7.16
CA PRO A 155 -12.06 -0.78 6.19
C PRO A 155 -12.61 -2.06 5.53
N ARG A 156 -12.41 -2.16 4.21
CA ARG A 156 -12.78 -3.32 3.41
C ARG A 156 -11.55 -4.10 2.91
N SER A 157 -10.40 -3.44 2.86
CA SER A 157 -9.15 -4.01 2.38
C SER A 157 -8.08 -4.05 3.46
N VAL A 158 -7.17 -5.02 3.30
CA VAL A 158 -6.02 -5.24 4.17
C VAL A 158 -4.73 -5.11 3.37
N VAL A 159 -3.83 -4.30 3.88
CA VAL A 159 -2.42 -4.34 3.52
C VAL A 159 -1.65 -4.83 4.74
N PHE A 160 -0.98 -5.95 4.60
CA PHE A 160 -0.32 -6.58 5.74
C PHE A 160 0.98 -5.86 6.12
N PRO A 161 1.20 -5.57 7.44
CA PRO A 161 2.49 -5.11 7.92
C PRO A 161 3.63 -6.02 7.45
N ARG A 162 4.69 -5.42 6.89
CA ARG A 162 5.84 -6.15 6.31
C ARG A 162 5.45 -7.17 5.24
N ASN A 163 4.29 -7.03 4.63
CA ASN A 163 3.72 -7.93 3.61
C ASN A 163 3.61 -9.40 4.07
N VAL A 164 3.45 -9.66 5.36
CA VAL A 164 3.28 -11.00 5.92
C VAL A 164 1.81 -11.34 6.00
N VAL A 165 1.32 -12.13 5.05
CA VAL A 165 -0.08 -12.56 4.95
C VAL A 165 -0.37 -13.67 5.96
N GLY A 166 -1.43 -13.51 6.76
CA GLY A 166 -1.90 -14.50 7.71
C GLY A 166 -3.25 -14.12 8.31
N HIS A 167 -3.86 -15.03 9.06
CA HIS A 167 -5.13 -14.83 9.76
C HIS A 167 -6.27 -14.35 8.85
N LEU A 168 -6.33 -14.83 7.61
CA LEU A 168 -7.36 -14.43 6.63
C LEU A 168 -8.77 -14.77 7.12
N ASP A 169 -8.93 -15.85 7.86
CA ASP A 169 -10.20 -16.25 8.48
C ASP A 169 -10.68 -15.23 9.53
N VAL A 170 -9.77 -14.70 10.36
CA VAL A 170 -10.10 -13.65 11.34
C VAL A 170 -10.51 -12.37 10.64
N LEU A 171 -9.76 -11.97 9.61
CA LEU A 171 -10.08 -10.78 8.82
C LEU A 171 -11.45 -10.92 8.12
N GLN A 172 -11.74 -12.09 7.58
CA GLN A 172 -13.04 -12.39 6.98
C GLN A 172 -14.19 -12.27 7.99
N ASP A 173 -14.00 -12.77 9.22
CA ASP A 173 -15.00 -12.66 10.32
C ASP A 173 -15.31 -11.18 10.64
N HIS A 174 -14.37 -10.26 10.39
CA HIS A 174 -14.55 -8.81 10.53
C HIS A 174 -15.04 -8.09 9.26
N GLY A 175 -15.37 -8.83 8.20
CA GLY A 175 -15.98 -8.27 6.98
C GLY A 175 -15.00 -7.70 5.94
N PHE A 176 -13.71 -8.00 6.06
CA PHE A 176 -12.76 -7.65 5.00
C PHE A 176 -13.01 -8.50 3.74
N VAL A 177 -12.86 -7.87 2.57
CA VAL A 177 -13.12 -8.50 1.27
C VAL A 177 -11.87 -8.59 0.38
N ALA A 178 -10.86 -7.77 0.65
CA ALA A 178 -9.65 -7.72 -0.15
C ALA A 178 -8.39 -7.72 0.71
N TYR A 179 -7.32 -8.28 0.20
CA TYR A 179 -5.99 -8.12 0.76
C TYR A 179 -4.94 -7.96 -0.35
N ARG A 180 -3.79 -7.40 0.01
CA ARG A 180 -2.64 -7.27 -0.88
C ARG A 180 -1.58 -8.30 -0.50
N SER A 181 -1.27 -9.21 -1.43
CA SER A 181 -0.05 -10.02 -1.38
C SER A 181 1.07 -9.39 -2.21
N VAL A 182 2.28 -9.92 -2.06
CA VAL A 182 3.44 -9.52 -2.86
C VAL A 182 3.64 -10.49 -4.00
N CYS A 183 3.80 -9.95 -5.22
CA CYS A 183 4.15 -10.76 -6.36
C CYS A 183 5.56 -11.35 -6.19
N PRO A 184 5.75 -12.65 -6.41
CA PRO A 184 7.07 -13.26 -6.42
C PRO A 184 8.00 -12.55 -7.40
N GLU A 185 9.22 -12.25 -6.96
CA GLU A 185 10.23 -11.66 -7.85
C GLU A 185 10.64 -12.64 -8.95
N PRO A 186 10.72 -12.20 -10.23
CA PRO A 186 11.00 -13.09 -11.37
C PRO A 186 12.48 -13.51 -11.50
N TYR A 187 13.35 -13.17 -10.55
CA TYR A 187 14.80 -13.25 -10.74
C TYR A 187 15.45 -14.54 -10.22
N GLY A 188 14.72 -15.59 -9.91
CA GLY A 188 15.27 -16.86 -9.39
C GLY A 188 16.00 -16.72 -8.06
N SER A 189 17.00 -17.56 -7.78
CA SER A 189 17.76 -17.59 -6.52
C SER A 189 19.27 -17.42 -6.75
N GLY A 190 20.02 -17.04 -5.70
CA GLY A 190 21.49 -16.97 -5.70
C GLY A 190 22.07 -15.57 -6.05
N VAL A 191 23.39 -15.51 -6.18
CA VAL A 191 24.14 -14.25 -6.38
C VAL A 191 23.76 -13.54 -7.68
N MET A 192 23.46 -14.31 -8.74
CA MET A 192 23.02 -13.79 -10.03
C MET A 192 21.66 -13.07 -9.96
N ARG A 193 20.81 -13.44 -8.99
CA ARG A 193 19.53 -12.77 -8.73
C ARG A 193 19.70 -11.28 -8.47
N LEU A 194 20.68 -10.92 -7.63
CA LEU A 194 20.89 -9.53 -7.26
C LEU A 194 21.34 -8.71 -8.49
N ALA A 195 22.28 -9.24 -9.28
CA ALA A 195 22.74 -8.59 -10.50
C ALA A 195 21.62 -8.45 -11.54
N ALA A 196 20.80 -9.49 -11.74
CA ALA A 196 19.64 -9.46 -12.64
C ALA A 196 18.59 -8.45 -12.18
N LYS A 197 18.29 -8.43 -10.87
CA LYS A 197 17.37 -7.43 -10.27
C LYS A 197 17.88 -6.01 -10.48
N TYR A 198 19.18 -5.76 -10.24
CA TYR A 198 19.77 -4.44 -10.45
C TYR A 198 19.76 -4.01 -11.93
N ALA A 199 20.16 -4.88 -12.83
CA ALA A 199 20.15 -4.62 -14.26
C ALA A 199 18.72 -4.34 -14.77
N ASP A 200 17.75 -5.13 -14.35
CA ASP A 200 16.36 -4.95 -14.73
C ASP A 200 15.77 -3.65 -14.17
N GLN A 201 16.05 -3.33 -12.93
CA GLN A 201 15.57 -2.10 -12.33
C GLN A 201 16.14 -0.83 -13.01
N LEU A 202 17.36 -0.92 -13.53
CA LEU A 202 17.98 0.18 -14.28
C LEU A 202 17.48 0.26 -15.71
N LEU A 203 17.44 -0.86 -16.39
CA LEU A 203 17.21 -0.93 -17.84
C LEU A 203 15.74 -1.26 -18.17
N GLY A 204 14.99 -1.75 -17.17
CA GLY A 204 13.57 -2.05 -17.28
C GLY A 204 13.27 -3.13 -18.33
N PHE A 205 14.05 -4.20 -18.37
CA PHE A 205 13.84 -5.32 -19.29
C PHE A 205 12.53 -6.05 -19.01
N THR A 206 12.21 -6.26 -17.73
CA THR A 206 10.94 -6.89 -17.35
C THR A 206 9.83 -5.85 -17.26
N VAL A 207 8.64 -6.28 -17.62
CA VAL A 207 7.41 -5.51 -17.41
C VAL A 207 6.74 -6.10 -16.18
N PRO A 208 6.43 -5.28 -15.15
CA PRO A 208 5.67 -5.76 -14.00
C PRO A 208 4.42 -6.53 -14.44
N PRO A 209 4.05 -7.60 -13.73
CA PRO A 209 2.90 -8.41 -14.12
C PRO A 209 1.61 -7.60 -14.02
N ALA A 210 0.70 -7.81 -14.97
CA ALA A 210 -0.71 -7.50 -14.79
C ALA A 210 -1.41 -8.78 -14.35
N HIS A 211 -1.98 -8.75 -13.14
CA HIS A 211 -2.59 -9.93 -12.54
C HIS A 211 -4.00 -10.14 -13.06
N VAL A 212 -4.37 -11.40 -13.25
CA VAL A 212 -5.78 -11.78 -13.38
C VAL A 212 -6.29 -11.97 -11.96
N ILE A 213 -7.19 -11.10 -11.52
CA ILE A 213 -7.78 -11.18 -10.20
C ILE A 213 -8.98 -12.12 -10.26
N ALA A 214 -8.97 -13.12 -9.40
CA ALA A 214 -10.09 -14.04 -9.24
C ALA A 214 -10.33 -14.25 -7.73
N PRO A 215 -11.56 -14.60 -7.33
CA PRO A 215 -11.82 -15.02 -5.97
C PRO A 215 -10.87 -16.16 -5.60
N GLY A 216 -10.24 -16.07 -4.42
CA GLY A 216 -9.38 -17.12 -3.91
C GLY A 216 -10.16 -18.37 -3.55
N TYR A 217 -9.45 -19.46 -3.24
CA TYR A 217 -10.08 -20.71 -2.77
C TYR A 217 -10.74 -20.58 -1.37
N SER A 218 -10.54 -19.47 -0.67
CA SER A 218 -11.25 -19.14 0.58
C SER A 218 -12.46 -18.25 0.27
N PRO A 219 -13.63 -18.50 0.85
CA PRO A 219 -14.90 -18.11 0.23
C PRO A 219 -15.22 -16.63 0.19
N ALA A 220 -14.39 -15.71 0.71
CA ALA A 220 -14.83 -14.32 0.76
C ALA A 220 -13.73 -13.23 0.63
N MET A 221 -12.45 -13.56 0.54
CA MET A 221 -11.41 -12.53 0.37
C MET A 221 -10.67 -12.67 -0.97
N VAL A 222 -10.53 -11.55 -1.65
CA VAL A 222 -9.84 -11.47 -2.95
C VAL A 222 -8.41 -10.98 -2.74
N ASP A 223 -7.44 -11.71 -3.26
CA ASP A 223 -6.07 -11.23 -3.36
C ASP A 223 -5.96 -10.23 -4.52
N VAL A 224 -5.51 -9.01 -4.22
CA VAL A 224 -5.16 -7.97 -5.19
C VAL A 224 -3.65 -7.74 -5.13
N PRO A 225 -2.85 -8.64 -5.73
CA PRO A 225 -1.42 -8.67 -5.51
C PRO A 225 -0.72 -7.42 -6.05
N ALA A 226 0.30 -6.99 -5.31
CA ALA A 226 1.15 -5.88 -5.74
C ALA A 226 1.94 -6.26 -6.99
N SER A 227 1.82 -5.49 -8.07
CA SER A 227 2.63 -5.69 -9.27
C SER A 227 4.03 -5.12 -9.12
N VAL A 228 4.16 -3.98 -8.45
CA VAL A 228 5.43 -3.27 -8.31
C VAL A 228 5.44 -2.31 -7.14
N GLU A 229 6.53 -2.31 -6.39
CA GLU A 229 6.87 -1.26 -5.45
C GLU A 229 7.57 -0.10 -6.16
N MET A 230 7.12 1.12 -5.88
CA MET A 230 7.63 2.30 -6.57
C MET A 230 9.11 2.57 -6.27
N PHE A 231 9.52 2.42 -5.00
CA PHE A 231 10.87 2.74 -4.52
C PHE A 231 11.71 1.52 -4.09
N GLY A 232 11.23 0.31 -4.23
CA GLY A 232 11.83 -0.95 -3.75
C GLY A 232 13.25 -1.25 -4.24
N PHE A 233 14.14 -0.25 -4.24
CA PHE A 233 15.48 -0.36 -4.79
C PHE A 233 16.53 0.38 -3.95
N ASN A 234 17.81 0.18 -4.29
CA ASN A 234 18.94 0.80 -3.62
C ASN A 234 18.90 2.34 -3.76
N ARG A 235 18.68 3.04 -2.64
CA ARG A 235 18.56 4.50 -2.58
C ARG A 235 19.79 5.25 -3.11
N GLN A 236 21.00 4.70 -2.98
CA GLN A 236 22.19 5.36 -3.51
C GLN A 236 22.16 5.39 -5.03
N LEU A 237 21.69 4.32 -5.65
CA LEU A 237 21.55 4.27 -7.09
C LEU A 237 20.39 5.16 -7.57
N GLU A 238 19.28 5.21 -6.85
CA GLU A 238 18.19 6.15 -7.14
C GLU A 238 18.68 7.60 -7.11
N ARG A 239 19.39 7.99 -6.06
CA ARG A 239 19.98 9.33 -5.99
C ARG A 239 20.91 9.65 -7.17
N ARG A 240 21.70 8.66 -7.64
CA ARG A 240 22.54 8.84 -8.84
C ARG A 240 21.72 9.04 -10.10
N LEU A 241 20.63 8.29 -10.28
CA LEU A 241 19.72 8.49 -11.41
C LEU A 241 19.04 9.86 -11.33
N ASP A 242 18.62 10.26 -10.16
CA ASP A 242 17.97 11.55 -9.93
C ASP A 242 18.91 12.72 -10.19
N THR A 243 20.17 12.61 -9.75
CA THR A 243 21.22 13.62 -10.01
C THR A 243 21.51 13.79 -11.50
N ASN A 244 21.43 12.72 -12.27
CA ASN A 244 21.68 12.74 -13.72
C ASN A 244 20.42 12.98 -14.57
N GLY A 245 19.29 13.39 -13.98
CA GLY A 245 18.04 13.64 -14.69
C GLY A 245 17.34 12.38 -15.21
N LEU A 246 17.70 11.20 -14.70
CA LEU A 246 17.17 9.90 -15.12
C LEU A 246 16.12 9.34 -14.15
N HIS A 247 15.55 10.19 -13.28
CA HIS A 247 14.59 9.80 -12.24
C HIS A 247 13.34 9.10 -12.78
N ARG A 248 12.89 9.41 -14.00
CA ARG A 248 11.75 8.73 -14.66
C ARG A 248 12.11 7.38 -15.31
N LEU A 249 13.40 7.04 -15.41
CA LEU A 249 13.83 5.85 -16.17
C LEU A 249 13.19 4.57 -15.64
N ARG A 250 13.19 4.39 -14.32
CA ARG A 250 12.58 3.22 -13.66
C ARG A 250 11.08 3.16 -13.88
N MET A 251 10.41 4.30 -13.90
CA MET A 251 8.95 4.35 -14.08
C MET A 251 8.51 3.92 -15.48
N ARG A 252 9.41 3.92 -16.47
CA ARG A 252 9.09 3.40 -17.81
C ARG A 252 8.62 1.94 -17.80
N ARG A 253 9.11 1.13 -16.86
CA ARG A 253 8.64 -0.26 -16.71
C ARG A 253 7.19 -0.30 -16.22
N VAL A 254 6.84 0.56 -15.25
CA VAL A 254 5.47 0.70 -14.73
C VAL A 254 4.54 1.18 -15.84
N VAL A 255 4.94 2.22 -16.57
CA VAL A 255 4.20 2.74 -17.74
C VAL A 255 3.96 1.65 -18.80
N ARG A 256 4.96 0.79 -19.04
CA ARG A 256 4.77 -0.36 -19.97
C ARG A 256 3.78 -1.38 -19.43
N ALA A 257 3.78 -1.62 -18.11
CA ALA A 257 2.79 -2.51 -17.48
C ALA A 257 1.37 -1.93 -17.61
N VAL A 258 1.18 -0.65 -17.33
CA VAL A 258 -0.09 0.06 -17.49
C VAL A 258 -0.61 -0.05 -18.93
N ARG A 259 0.24 0.29 -19.92
CA ARG A 259 -0.14 0.18 -21.33
C ARG A 259 -0.40 -1.27 -21.78
N ARG A 260 0.30 -2.23 -21.18
CA ARG A 260 0.05 -3.64 -21.45
C ARG A 260 -1.31 -4.05 -20.90
N ALA A 261 -1.62 -3.72 -19.64
CA ALA A 261 -2.93 -3.98 -19.05
C ALA A 261 -4.06 -3.39 -19.90
N GLY A 262 -3.94 -2.14 -20.33
CA GLY A 262 -4.89 -1.50 -21.24
C GLY A 262 -5.07 -2.21 -22.58
N ARG A 263 -4.09 -3.00 -23.03
CA ARG A 263 -4.17 -3.80 -24.28
C ARG A 263 -4.59 -5.25 -24.08
N THR A 264 -4.30 -5.84 -22.92
CA THR A 264 -4.50 -7.28 -22.71
C THR A 264 -5.50 -7.62 -21.61
N GLY A 265 -5.99 -6.61 -20.87
CA GLY A 265 -6.70 -6.80 -19.62
C GLY A 265 -5.73 -7.05 -18.45
N GLY A 266 -6.30 -7.35 -17.29
CA GLY A 266 -5.56 -7.59 -16.05
C GLY A 266 -5.35 -6.32 -15.21
N THR A 267 -4.89 -6.52 -13.99
CA THR A 267 -4.74 -5.47 -12.95
C THR A 267 -3.27 -5.17 -12.71
N VAL A 268 -2.87 -3.92 -12.83
CA VAL A 268 -1.57 -3.42 -12.37
C VAL A 268 -1.77 -2.71 -11.04
N HIS A 269 -1.10 -3.19 -10.00
CA HIS A 269 -1.15 -2.62 -8.67
C HIS A 269 0.22 -2.01 -8.31
N LEU A 270 0.28 -0.68 -8.30
CA LEU A 270 1.45 0.10 -7.85
C LEU A 270 1.29 0.43 -6.37
N TRP A 271 2.37 0.31 -5.59
CA TRP A 271 2.35 0.71 -4.19
C TRP A 271 3.62 1.44 -3.76
N ALA A 272 3.52 2.23 -2.70
CA ALA A 272 4.61 2.99 -2.11
C ALA A 272 4.31 3.36 -0.66
N HIS A 273 5.36 3.77 0.07
CA HIS A 273 5.18 4.44 1.35
C HIS A 273 5.26 5.97 1.17
N PRO A 274 4.37 6.76 1.75
CA PRO A 274 4.42 8.22 1.66
C PRO A 274 5.74 8.84 2.15
N TRP A 275 6.38 8.25 3.17
CA TRP A 275 7.66 8.70 3.71
C TRP A 275 8.86 8.55 2.73
N GLU A 276 8.69 7.82 1.64
CA GLU A 276 9.70 7.66 0.59
C GLU A 276 9.77 8.87 -0.34
N PHE A 277 8.70 9.67 -0.41
CA PHE A 277 8.64 10.88 -1.24
C PHE A 277 9.31 12.04 -0.53
N ARG A 278 10.58 12.28 -0.85
CA ARG A 278 11.44 13.22 -0.13
C ARG A 278 11.67 14.54 -0.85
N ASP A 279 11.57 14.54 -2.16
CA ASP A 279 11.80 15.71 -3.01
C ASP A 279 10.86 15.72 -4.22
N ASP A 280 10.91 16.80 -4.99
CA ASP A 280 10.02 16.98 -6.15
C ASP A 280 10.22 15.93 -7.24
N LYS A 281 11.41 15.33 -7.36
CA LYS A 281 11.67 14.26 -8.33
C LYS A 281 10.92 12.98 -7.98
N ASP A 282 10.74 12.69 -6.70
CA ASP A 282 9.95 11.54 -6.26
C ASP A 282 8.48 11.71 -6.63
N PHE A 283 7.92 12.90 -6.43
CA PHE A 283 6.56 13.20 -6.89
C PHE A 283 6.45 13.23 -8.41
N ASP A 284 7.47 13.71 -9.12
CA ASP A 284 7.51 13.68 -10.58
C ASP A 284 7.52 12.26 -11.16
N LYS A 285 8.16 11.30 -10.47
CA LYS A 285 8.08 9.87 -10.82
C LYS A 285 6.63 9.37 -10.81
N LEU A 286 5.89 9.67 -9.75
CA LEU A 286 4.48 9.26 -9.66
C LEU A 286 3.63 10.02 -10.68
N ARG A 287 3.78 11.34 -10.79
CA ARG A 287 3.09 12.16 -11.81
C ARG A 287 3.23 11.56 -13.20
N PHE A 288 4.45 11.21 -13.59
CA PHE A 288 4.72 10.59 -14.89
C PHE A 288 3.96 9.28 -15.12
N VAL A 289 3.74 8.47 -14.08
CA VAL A 289 2.90 7.27 -14.18
C VAL A 289 1.43 7.65 -14.29
N LEU A 290 0.95 8.57 -13.44
CA LEU A 290 -0.45 8.98 -13.41
C LEU A 290 -0.90 9.68 -14.69
N GLU A 291 -0.03 10.45 -15.35
CA GLU A 291 -0.27 11.00 -16.70
C GLU A 291 -0.62 9.90 -17.72
N VAL A 292 0.10 8.80 -17.66
CA VAL A 292 -0.16 7.67 -18.58
C VAL A 292 -1.42 6.91 -18.16
N VAL A 293 -1.63 6.71 -16.87
CA VAL A 293 -2.85 6.07 -16.35
C VAL A 293 -4.09 6.86 -16.79
N ALA A 294 -4.08 8.19 -16.61
CA ALA A 294 -5.18 9.05 -17.05
C ALA A 294 -5.40 8.96 -18.57
N ALA A 295 -4.33 9.02 -19.37
CA ALA A 295 -4.45 8.90 -20.82
C ALA A 295 -5.01 7.54 -21.28
N GLU A 296 -4.64 6.43 -20.62
CA GLU A 296 -5.19 5.11 -20.96
C GLU A 296 -6.66 4.98 -20.50
N ARG A 297 -7.02 5.57 -19.34
CA ARG A 297 -8.39 5.65 -18.84
C ARG A 297 -9.28 6.47 -19.76
N ASP A 298 -8.85 7.68 -20.12
CA ASP A 298 -9.61 8.60 -20.97
C ASP A 298 -9.81 8.03 -22.40
N ALA A 299 -8.93 7.13 -22.82
CA ALA A 299 -9.06 6.37 -24.06
C ALA A 299 -9.94 5.09 -23.90
N GLY A 300 -10.54 4.86 -22.75
CA GLY A 300 -11.43 3.70 -22.47
C GLY A 300 -10.70 2.34 -22.45
N ARG A 301 -9.38 2.32 -22.27
CA ARG A 301 -8.59 1.08 -22.23
C ARG A 301 -8.28 0.62 -20.83
N LEU A 302 -8.36 1.51 -19.84
CA LEU A 302 -8.01 1.25 -18.46
C LEU A 302 -9.10 1.83 -17.54
N GLU A 303 -9.38 1.15 -16.44
CA GLU A 303 -10.17 1.67 -15.33
C GLU A 303 -9.27 1.85 -14.11
N THR A 304 -9.56 2.87 -13.29
CA THR A 304 -8.85 3.15 -12.05
C THR A 304 -9.77 2.90 -10.87
N MET A 305 -9.31 2.16 -9.87
CA MET A 305 -10.15 1.77 -8.74
C MET A 305 -9.31 1.50 -7.49
N THR A 306 -9.96 1.49 -6.34
CA THR A 306 -9.36 1.07 -5.07
C THR A 306 -9.23 -0.45 -4.99
N MET A 307 -8.55 -0.95 -3.96
CA MET A 307 -8.45 -2.39 -3.72
C MET A 307 -9.81 -3.01 -3.47
N ALA A 308 -10.66 -2.40 -2.64
CA ALA A 308 -12.00 -2.90 -2.36
C ALA A 308 -12.87 -2.96 -3.62
N GLN A 309 -12.89 -1.88 -4.41
CA GLN A 309 -13.62 -1.84 -5.68
C GLN A 309 -13.16 -2.92 -6.65
N ARG A 310 -11.84 -3.16 -6.75
CA ARG A 310 -11.30 -4.22 -7.62
C ARG A 310 -11.71 -5.61 -7.15
N ALA A 311 -11.73 -5.83 -5.83
CA ALA A 311 -12.16 -7.09 -5.25
C ALA A 311 -13.66 -7.33 -5.45
N GLU A 312 -14.50 -6.33 -5.21
CA GLU A 312 -15.95 -6.40 -5.43
C GLU A 312 -16.29 -6.71 -6.90
N LEU A 313 -15.58 -6.06 -7.83
CA LEU A 313 -15.74 -6.36 -9.24
C LEU A 313 -15.36 -7.82 -9.56
N ALA A 314 -14.27 -8.35 -8.99
CA ALA A 314 -13.85 -9.73 -9.20
C ALA A 314 -14.86 -10.74 -8.64
N LEU A 315 -15.47 -10.43 -7.49
CA LEU A 315 -16.54 -11.25 -6.92
C LEU A 315 -17.78 -11.26 -7.82
N ALA A 316 -18.21 -10.08 -8.29
CA ALA A 316 -19.34 -9.96 -9.21
C ALA A 316 -19.09 -10.66 -10.56
N GLU A 317 -17.89 -10.57 -11.11
CA GLU A 317 -17.48 -11.30 -12.33
C GLU A 317 -17.51 -12.82 -12.14
N ALA A 318 -17.19 -13.31 -10.93
CA ALA A 318 -17.25 -14.75 -10.62
C ALA A 318 -18.68 -15.28 -10.47
N GLU A 319 -19.59 -14.47 -9.93
CA GLU A 319 -21.02 -14.83 -9.83
C GLU A 319 -21.72 -14.82 -11.20
N HIS A 320 -21.25 -13.97 -12.11
CA HIS A 320 -21.83 -13.81 -13.44
C HIS A 320 -20.74 -13.90 -14.52
N PRO A 321 -20.16 -15.10 -14.73
CA PRO A 321 -19.10 -15.24 -15.72
C PRO A 321 -19.60 -14.82 -17.10
N PRO A 322 -18.82 -14.03 -17.85
CA PRO A 322 -19.21 -13.61 -19.19
C PRO A 322 -19.49 -14.85 -20.03
N SER A 323 -20.67 -14.88 -20.66
CA SER A 323 -21.06 -15.97 -21.56
C SER A 323 -19.98 -16.11 -22.65
N HIS A 324 -19.24 -17.20 -22.62
CA HIS A 324 -18.32 -17.52 -23.72
C HIS A 324 -19.14 -17.63 -25.00
N PRO A 325 -18.82 -16.88 -26.06
CA PRO A 325 -19.35 -17.22 -27.39
C PRO A 325 -18.77 -18.60 -27.76
N ALA A 326 -19.67 -19.54 -28.04
CA ALA A 326 -19.36 -20.86 -28.55
C ALA A 326 -18.62 -20.80 -29.89
#